data_405e4b61fdd28a2f415f1e35af699433
#
_entry.id   405e4b61fdd28a2f415f1e35af699433
#
_cell.length_a   1.000
_cell.length_b   1.000
_cell.length_c   1.000
_cell.angle_alpha   90.00
_cell.angle_beta   90.00
_cell.angle_gamma   90.00
#
_symmetry.space_group_name_H-M   'P 1'
#
loop_
_entity.id
_entity.type
_entity.pdbx_description
1 polymer ?
#
loop_
_entity_poly.entity_id
_entity_poly.type
_entity_poly.pdbx_seq_one_letter_code
_entity_poly.pdbx_strand_id
1 'polypeptide(L)'
;VKALVVACNSASASALPELGERFSLPTFGVILPGAIAANEATRNGHIGVIGTQATIRSGAYERLVGELNSELRVTSRACPLLVPLVEEGWLDHEVTDAVLREYLMPMLESGVDTLVLGCTHYPLLKESIARVTGPEVALVDSAETCAAFVQRELQWHHLLATEGEAVSYTHLRA
;
A
#
# COMPACT_ATOMS: atom_id res chain seq x y z
N VAL A 1 8.79 -16.21 -16.81
CA VAL A 1 8.37 -14.87 -16.26
C VAL A 1 9.52 -13.89 -16.43
N LYS A 2 9.22 -12.60 -16.54
CA LYS A 2 10.22 -11.52 -16.74
C LYS A 2 10.52 -10.76 -15.46
N ALA A 3 9.61 -10.79 -14.52
CA ALA A 3 9.72 -10.13 -13.21
C ALA A 3 8.83 -10.84 -12.17
N LEU A 4 9.12 -10.58 -10.91
CA LEU A 4 8.31 -10.98 -9.76
C LEU A 4 7.70 -9.73 -9.12
N VAL A 5 6.41 -9.79 -8.82
CA VAL A 5 5.72 -8.71 -8.09
C VAL A 5 5.10 -9.29 -6.82
N VAL A 6 5.55 -8.81 -5.67
CA VAL A 6 4.99 -9.15 -4.36
C VAL A 6 3.91 -8.13 -4.05
N ALA A 7 2.67 -8.45 -4.44
CA ALA A 7 1.54 -7.52 -4.38
C ALA A 7 0.90 -7.38 -2.98
N CYS A 8 1.47 -7.99 -1.96
CA CYS A 8 1.00 -7.94 -0.58
C CYS A 8 1.96 -7.13 0.29
N ASN A 9 1.47 -6.15 1.06
CA ASN A 9 2.29 -5.31 1.94
C ASN A 9 3.01 -6.14 3.01
N SER A 10 2.32 -7.08 3.67
CA SER A 10 2.93 -7.94 4.69
C SER A 10 4.01 -8.85 4.11
N ALA A 11 3.78 -9.43 2.93
CA ALA A 11 4.76 -10.26 2.24
C ALA A 11 5.94 -9.41 1.71
N SER A 12 5.69 -8.22 1.16
CA SER A 12 6.74 -7.29 0.74
C SER A 12 7.63 -6.89 1.91
N ALA A 13 7.05 -6.62 3.08
CA ALA A 13 7.80 -6.24 4.26
C ALA A 13 8.75 -7.34 4.78
N SER A 14 8.38 -8.61 4.61
CA SER A 14 9.09 -9.74 5.21
C SER A 14 9.94 -10.55 4.22
N ALA A 15 9.48 -10.73 2.98
CA ALA A 15 10.09 -11.68 2.04
C ALA A 15 10.80 -11.02 0.84
N LEU A 16 10.55 -9.75 0.56
CA LEU A 16 11.09 -9.10 -0.64
C LEU A 16 12.63 -9.12 -0.71
N PRO A 17 13.39 -8.86 0.37
CA PRO A 17 14.85 -8.91 0.34
C PRO A 17 15.36 -10.31 -0.05
N GLU A 18 14.84 -11.37 0.61
CA GLU A 18 15.23 -12.75 0.32
C GLU A 18 14.89 -13.17 -1.12
N LEU A 19 13.71 -12.75 -1.62
CA LEU A 19 13.32 -13.01 -3.01
C LEU A 19 14.27 -12.33 -4.00
N GLY A 20 14.68 -11.09 -3.74
CA GLY A 20 15.63 -10.36 -4.58
C GLY A 20 17.03 -11.01 -4.61
N GLU A 21 17.46 -11.62 -3.51
CA GLU A 21 18.73 -12.35 -3.46
C GLU A 21 18.64 -13.73 -4.14
N ARG A 22 17.48 -14.38 -4.04
CA ARG A 22 17.28 -15.76 -4.54
C ARG A 22 17.05 -15.83 -6.04
N PHE A 23 16.44 -14.82 -6.63
CA PHE A 23 16.07 -14.81 -8.04
C PHE A 23 16.80 -13.70 -8.79
N SER A 24 17.43 -14.04 -9.92
CA SER A 24 18.06 -13.08 -10.82
C SER A 24 17.07 -12.32 -11.70
N LEU A 25 15.85 -12.14 -11.24
CA LEU A 25 14.78 -11.43 -11.92
C LEU A 25 14.51 -10.10 -11.22
N PRO A 26 14.12 -9.04 -11.93
CA PRO A 26 13.58 -7.86 -11.30
C PRO A 26 12.44 -8.24 -10.34
N THR A 27 12.60 -7.86 -9.07
CA THR A 27 11.65 -8.21 -8.01
C THR A 27 11.13 -6.93 -7.37
N PHE A 28 9.82 -6.74 -7.43
CA PHE A 28 9.14 -5.54 -6.97
C PHE A 28 8.20 -5.83 -5.82
N GLY A 29 8.13 -4.91 -4.86
CA GLY A 29 7.16 -4.92 -3.78
C GLY A 29 6.30 -3.68 -3.79
N VAL A 30 5.24 -3.67 -3.01
CA VAL A 30 4.27 -2.56 -2.97
C VAL A 30 4.66 -1.42 -2.02
N ILE A 31 5.61 -1.63 -1.10
CA ILE A 31 5.91 -0.65 -0.03
C ILE A 31 6.69 0.53 -0.59
N LEU A 32 7.76 0.30 -1.37
CA LEU A 32 8.56 1.37 -1.94
C LEU A 32 7.75 2.32 -2.83
N PRO A 33 6.94 1.83 -3.80
CA PRO A 33 6.09 2.71 -4.59
C PRO A 33 5.09 3.51 -3.74
N GLY A 34 4.52 2.88 -2.71
CA GLY A 34 3.63 3.55 -1.77
C GLY A 34 4.33 4.65 -0.96
N ALA A 35 5.57 4.41 -0.50
CA ALA A 35 6.37 5.39 0.22
C ALA A 35 6.75 6.59 -0.67
N ILE A 36 7.15 6.34 -1.93
CA ILE A 36 7.45 7.40 -2.91
C ILE A 36 6.21 8.26 -3.15
N ALA A 37 5.07 7.64 -3.45
CA ALA A 37 3.84 8.37 -3.71
C ALA A 37 3.35 9.17 -2.50
N ALA A 38 3.54 8.65 -1.28
CA ALA A 38 3.19 9.37 -0.07
C ALA A 38 4.10 10.59 0.18
N ASN A 39 5.41 10.45 -0.10
CA ASN A 39 6.35 11.58 -0.03
C ASN A 39 6.00 12.68 -1.05
N GLU A 40 5.53 12.31 -2.23
CA GLU A 40 5.11 13.26 -3.27
C GLU A 40 3.76 13.92 -2.96
N ALA A 41 2.85 13.23 -2.27
CA ALA A 41 1.49 13.69 -2.01
C ALA A 41 1.37 14.58 -0.77
N THR A 42 2.22 14.40 0.23
CA THR A 42 2.11 15.15 1.49
C THR A 42 2.46 16.61 1.30
N ARG A 43 1.69 17.48 1.96
CA ARG A 43 1.86 18.94 1.92
C ARG A 43 2.48 19.48 3.20
N ASN A 44 2.24 18.81 4.32
CA ASN A 44 2.73 19.25 5.64
C ASN A 44 3.81 18.32 6.22
N GLY A 45 4.20 17.27 5.48
CA GLY A 45 5.21 16.32 5.89
C GLY A 45 4.72 15.25 6.88
N HIS A 46 3.41 15.12 7.11
CA HIS A 46 2.87 14.15 8.07
C HIS A 46 2.05 13.07 7.37
N ILE A 47 2.65 11.90 7.20
CA ILE A 47 2.10 10.74 6.52
C ILE A 47 1.51 9.76 7.54
N GLY A 48 0.27 9.32 7.29
CA GLY A 48 -0.35 8.19 7.98
C GLY A 48 -0.15 6.90 7.19
N VAL A 49 0.06 5.79 7.88
CA VAL A 49 0.08 4.45 7.27
C VAL A 49 -0.87 3.55 8.03
N ILE A 50 -1.88 3.02 7.34
CA ILE A 50 -2.73 1.96 7.88
C ILE A 50 -2.38 0.63 7.23
N GLY A 51 -2.40 -0.46 8.01
CA GLY A 51 -2.00 -1.76 7.51
C GLY A 51 -2.39 -2.90 8.46
N THR A 52 -2.01 -4.12 8.09
CA THR A 52 -2.10 -5.25 9.00
C THR A 52 -1.10 -5.11 10.15
N GLN A 53 -1.30 -5.87 11.22
CA GLN A 53 -0.32 -5.90 12.32
C GLN A 53 1.09 -6.28 11.84
N ALA A 54 1.20 -7.21 10.89
CA ALA A 54 2.48 -7.63 10.34
C ALA A 54 3.17 -6.50 9.57
N THR A 55 2.44 -5.78 8.70
CA THR A 55 2.97 -4.64 7.96
C THR A 55 3.45 -3.54 8.90
N ILE A 56 2.64 -3.16 9.89
CA ILE A 56 2.99 -2.08 10.82
C ILE A 56 4.17 -2.45 11.72
N ARG A 57 4.18 -3.66 12.27
CA ARG A 57 5.31 -4.12 13.11
C ARG A 57 6.64 -4.21 12.38
N SER A 58 6.63 -4.37 11.07
CA SER A 58 7.86 -4.42 10.27
C SER A 58 8.62 -3.10 10.24
N GLY A 59 7.94 -1.96 10.44
CA GLY A 59 8.50 -0.62 10.31
C GLY A 59 8.99 -0.29 8.89
N ALA A 60 8.54 -1.03 7.87
CA ALA A 60 9.07 -0.92 6.52
C ALA A 60 8.71 0.43 5.85
N TYR A 61 7.51 0.95 6.09
CA TYR A 61 7.12 2.26 5.60
C TYR A 61 7.91 3.38 6.29
N GLU A 62 8.04 3.32 7.61
CA GLU A 62 8.79 4.31 8.40
C GLU A 62 10.24 4.41 7.95
N ARG A 63 10.88 3.24 7.73
CA ARG A 63 12.25 3.21 7.21
C ARG A 63 12.36 3.83 5.83
N LEU A 64 11.54 3.38 4.86
CA LEU A 64 11.62 3.85 3.48
C LEU A 64 11.25 5.33 3.35
N VAL A 65 10.24 5.80 4.06
CA VAL A 65 9.90 7.24 4.07
C VAL A 65 11.05 8.05 4.67
N GLY A 66 11.66 7.58 5.77
CA GLY A 66 12.81 8.23 6.38
C GLY A 66 14.07 8.23 5.50
N GLU A 67 14.29 7.19 4.69
CA GLU A 67 15.36 7.13 3.69
C GLU A 67 15.12 8.09 2.52
N LEU A 68 13.86 8.27 2.09
CA LEU A 68 13.49 9.20 1.04
C LEU A 68 13.57 10.66 1.50
N ASN A 69 13.10 10.93 2.72
CA ASN A 69 13.13 12.26 3.32
C ASN A 69 13.03 12.15 4.85
N SER A 70 14.12 12.43 5.54
CA SER A 70 14.23 12.32 7.00
C SER A 70 13.44 13.38 7.78
N GLU A 71 12.92 14.42 7.11
CA GLU A 71 12.08 15.45 7.73
C GLU A 71 10.61 15.03 7.83
N LEU A 72 10.22 13.97 7.12
CA LEU A 72 8.84 13.49 7.15
C LEU A 72 8.53 12.74 8.45
N ARG A 73 7.34 13.02 8.96
CA ARG A 73 6.77 12.32 10.10
C ARG A 73 5.84 11.21 9.61
N VAL A 74 6.00 10.00 10.15
CA VAL A 74 5.10 8.87 9.87
C VAL A 74 4.36 8.46 11.13
N THR A 75 3.04 8.36 11.03
CA THR A 75 2.17 7.78 12.06
C THR A 75 1.53 6.52 11.52
N SER A 76 1.91 5.37 12.07
CA SER A 76 1.41 4.06 11.62
C SER A 76 0.37 3.48 12.57
N ARG A 77 -0.67 2.85 11.99
CA ARG A 77 -1.71 2.17 12.77
C ARG A 77 -2.10 0.84 12.16
N ALA A 78 -2.07 -0.21 12.99
CA ALA A 78 -2.62 -1.50 12.61
C ALA A 78 -4.16 -1.46 12.69
N CYS A 79 -4.81 -1.91 11.61
CA CYS A 79 -6.27 -1.91 11.47
C CYS A 79 -6.80 -3.33 11.21
N PRO A 80 -6.67 -4.27 12.18
CA PRO A 80 -6.94 -5.69 11.96
C PRO A 80 -8.39 -6.02 11.60
N LEU A 81 -9.36 -5.18 11.95
CA LEU A 81 -10.77 -5.43 11.65
C LEU A 81 -11.15 -5.10 10.20
N LEU A 82 -10.33 -4.32 9.46
CA LEU A 82 -10.71 -3.91 8.11
C LEU A 82 -10.68 -5.06 7.10
N VAL A 83 -9.75 -6.03 7.25
CA VAL A 83 -9.69 -7.20 6.37
C VAL A 83 -10.95 -8.06 6.49
N PRO A 84 -11.40 -8.50 7.69
CA PRO A 84 -12.66 -9.22 7.84
C PRO A 84 -13.88 -8.48 7.28
N LEU A 85 -13.97 -7.17 7.49
CA LEU A 85 -15.09 -6.37 6.96
C LEU A 85 -15.12 -6.37 5.43
N VAL A 86 -13.96 -6.31 4.77
CA VAL A 86 -13.86 -6.43 3.32
C VAL A 86 -14.24 -7.82 2.85
N GLU A 87 -13.75 -8.87 3.50
CA GLU A 87 -14.02 -10.27 3.12
C GLU A 87 -15.49 -10.64 3.29
N GLU A 88 -16.19 -10.05 4.29
CA GLU A 88 -17.63 -10.19 4.48
C GLU A 88 -18.46 -9.25 3.54
N GLY A 89 -17.81 -8.46 2.70
CA GLY A 89 -18.48 -7.55 1.76
C GLY A 89 -19.10 -6.31 2.40
N TRP A 90 -18.74 -5.95 3.62
CA TRP A 90 -19.26 -4.77 4.34
C TRP A 90 -18.50 -3.50 3.94
N LEU A 91 -18.48 -3.23 2.62
CA LEU A 91 -17.69 -2.11 2.07
C LEU A 91 -18.34 -0.76 2.35
N ASP A 92 -19.64 -0.64 2.13
CA ASP A 92 -20.45 0.55 2.40
C ASP A 92 -21.45 0.24 3.53
N HIS A 93 -20.95 0.18 4.75
CA HIS A 93 -21.72 -0.25 5.91
C HIS A 93 -21.40 0.61 7.14
N GLU A 94 -22.43 0.95 7.94
CA GLU A 94 -22.28 1.80 9.13
C GLU A 94 -21.25 1.27 10.16
N VAL A 95 -21.15 -0.05 10.31
CA VAL A 95 -20.14 -0.68 11.17
C VAL A 95 -18.74 -0.42 10.63
N THR A 96 -18.56 -0.49 9.31
CA THR A 96 -17.27 -0.19 8.68
C THR A 96 -16.88 1.26 8.88
N ASP A 97 -17.82 2.18 8.71
CA ASP A 97 -17.58 3.61 8.98
C ASP A 97 -17.25 3.86 10.45
N ALA A 98 -17.93 3.17 11.40
CA ALA A 98 -17.62 3.30 12.82
C ALA A 98 -16.21 2.78 13.15
N VAL A 99 -15.81 1.62 12.60
CA VAL A 99 -14.48 1.05 12.77
C VAL A 99 -13.41 1.94 12.13
N LEU A 100 -13.68 2.50 10.95
CA LEU A 100 -12.77 3.45 10.29
C LEU A 100 -12.57 4.70 11.14
N ARG A 101 -13.63 5.28 11.71
CA ARG A 101 -13.50 6.43 12.62
C ARG A 101 -12.65 6.12 13.84
N GLU A 102 -12.85 4.96 14.46
CA GLU A 102 -12.05 4.53 15.63
C GLU A 102 -10.56 4.46 15.28
N TYR A 103 -10.22 3.98 14.08
CA TYR A 103 -8.84 3.89 13.65
C TYR A 103 -8.27 5.22 13.15
N LEU A 104 -9.03 5.99 12.39
CA LEU A 104 -8.49 7.13 11.65
C LEU A 104 -8.55 8.45 12.40
N MET A 105 -9.58 8.68 13.26
CA MET A 105 -9.73 9.98 13.93
C MET A 105 -8.49 10.39 14.74
N PRO A 106 -7.84 9.52 15.54
CA PRO A 106 -6.64 9.91 16.26
C PRO A 106 -5.46 10.30 15.34
N MET A 107 -5.39 9.70 14.14
CA MET A 107 -4.37 10.03 13.14
C MET A 107 -4.64 11.40 12.52
N LEU A 108 -5.90 11.67 12.17
CA LEU A 108 -6.33 12.95 11.61
C LEU A 108 -6.12 14.10 12.62
N GLU A 109 -6.50 13.90 13.87
CA GLU A 109 -6.27 14.86 14.96
C GLU A 109 -4.78 15.16 15.19
N SER A 110 -3.89 14.22 14.88
CA SER A 110 -2.45 14.43 14.93
C SER A 110 -1.90 15.23 13.74
N GLY A 111 -2.72 15.53 12.74
CA GLY A 111 -2.37 16.35 11.57
C GLY A 111 -1.89 15.56 10.34
N VAL A 112 -2.22 14.27 10.23
CA VAL A 112 -1.96 13.48 9.01
C VAL A 112 -2.71 14.10 7.82
N ASP A 113 -2.02 14.42 6.74
CA ASP A 113 -2.58 14.94 5.49
C ASP A 113 -2.53 13.96 4.32
N THR A 114 -1.82 12.87 4.48
CA THR A 114 -1.66 11.83 3.47
C THR A 114 -1.75 10.46 4.13
N LEU A 115 -2.58 9.57 3.61
CA LEU A 115 -2.85 8.25 4.19
C LEU A 115 -2.52 7.14 3.19
N VAL A 116 -1.54 6.30 3.55
CA VAL A 116 -1.17 5.11 2.77
C VAL A 116 -2.08 3.93 3.15
N LEU A 117 -2.70 3.34 2.13
CA LEU A 117 -3.51 2.13 2.25
C LEU A 117 -2.60 0.89 2.16
N GLY A 118 -1.93 0.56 3.28
CA GLY A 118 -0.88 -0.46 3.39
C GLY A 118 -1.40 -1.89 3.51
N CYS A 119 -2.48 -2.22 2.83
CA CYS A 119 -3.02 -3.58 2.72
C CYS A 119 -3.79 -3.73 1.40
N THR A 120 -3.70 -4.89 0.76
CA THR A 120 -4.37 -5.19 -0.52
C THR A 120 -5.90 -5.13 -0.47
N HIS A 121 -6.48 -5.25 0.72
CA HIS A 121 -7.93 -5.15 0.94
C HIS A 121 -8.41 -3.70 1.04
N TYR A 122 -7.58 -2.79 1.54
CA TYR A 122 -8.01 -1.44 1.89
C TYR A 122 -8.41 -0.55 0.70
N PRO A 123 -7.86 -0.72 -0.52
CA PRO A 123 -8.38 -0.03 -1.70
C PRO A 123 -9.88 -0.25 -1.96
N LEU A 124 -10.43 -1.42 -1.56
CA LEU A 124 -11.87 -1.69 -1.65
C LEU A 124 -12.71 -0.84 -0.69
N LEU A 125 -12.11 -0.29 0.35
CA LEU A 125 -12.73 0.64 1.31
C LEU A 125 -12.45 2.12 0.98
N LYS A 126 -11.86 2.43 -0.18
CA LYS A 126 -11.36 3.79 -0.52
C LYS A 126 -12.45 4.85 -0.38
N GLU A 127 -13.68 4.55 -0.80
CA GLU A 127 -14.82 5.47 -0.68
C GLU A 127 -15.21 5.70 0.79
N SER A 128 -15.30 4.64 1.59
CA SER A 128 -15.61 4.73 3.03
C SER A 128 -14.49 5.44 3.80
N ILE A 129 -13.22 5.16 3.45
CA ILE A 129 -12.08 5.87 4.01
C ILE A 129 -12.14 7.36 3.66
N ALA A 130 -12.41 7.70 2.38
CA ALA A 130 -12.52 9.10 1.95
C ALA A 130 -13.66 9.85 2.66
N ARG A 131 -14.79 9.20 2.93
CA ARG A 131 -15.88 9.79 3.73
C ARG A 131 -15.43 10.13 5.16
N VAL A 132 -14.60 9.29 5.76
CA VAL A 132 -14.14 9.49 7.14
C VAL A 132 -13.00 10.49 7.22
N THR A 133 -12.05 10.45 6.28
CA THR A 133 -10.88 11.33 6.28
C THR A 133 -11.18 12.73 5.76
N GLY A 134 -12.19 12.86 4.90
CA GLY A 134 -12.50 14.09 4.19
C GLY A 134 -11.56 14.39 3.01
N PRO A 135 -11.85 15.46 2.24
CA PRO A 135 -11.16 15.76 0.98
C PRO A 135 -9.73 16.32 1.17
N GLU A 136 -9.39 16.74 2.38
CA GLU A 136 -8.08 17.32 2.67
C GLU A 136 -6.98 16.27 2.87
N VAL A 137 -7.34 14.99 3.01
CA VAL A 137 -6.39 13.90 3.18
C VAL A 137 -6.19 13.18 1.84
N ALA A 138 -4.97 13.17 1.34
CA ALA A 138 -4.61 12.42 0.15
C ALA A 138 -4.57 10.92 0.47
N LEU A 139 -5.26 10.10 -0.31
CA LEU A 139 -5.22 8.64 -0.18
C LEU A 139 -4.22 8.04 -1.17
N VAL A 140 -3.23 7.32 -0.66
CA VAL A 140 -2.23 6.61 -1.45
C VAL A 140 -2.58 5.12 -1.50
N ASP A 141 -3.01 4.68 -2.68
CA ASP A 141 -3.37 3.30 -2.96
C ASP A 141 -2.11 2.50 -3.35
N SER A 142 -1.73 1.53 -2.51
CA SER A 142 -0.52 0.73 -2.74
C SER A 142 -0.62 -0.17 -3.99
N ALA A 143 -1.81 -0.50 -4.47
CA ALA A 143 -1.98 -1.30 -5.69
C ALA A 143 -1.78 -0.42 -6.94
N GLU A 144 -2.43 0.75 -7.01
CA GLU A 144 -2.29 1.70 -8.11
C GLU A 144 -0.84 2.19 -8.25
N THR A 145 -0.21 2.57 -7.14
CA THR A 145 1.18 3.05 -7.14
C THR A 145 2.17 1.96 -7.55
N CYS A 146 1.95 0.73 -7.08
CA CYS A 146 2.78 -0.41 -7.48
C CYS A 146 2.64 -0.72 -8.97
N ALA A 147 1.43 -0.74 -9.52
CA ALA A 147 1.21 -1.00 -10.93
C ALA A 147 1.92 0.03 -11.82
N ALA A 148 1.79 1.33 -11.49
CA ALA A 148 2.47 2.41 -12.21
C ALA A 148 4.00 2.32 -12.08
N PHE A 149 4.51 1.99 -10.90
CA PHE A 149 5.93 1.80 -10.66
C PHE A 149 6.49 0.63 -11.48
N VAL A 150 5.85 -0.54 -11.41
CA VAL A 150 6.28 -1.74 -12.16
C VAL A 150 6.25 -1.49 -13.66
N GLN A 151 5.23 -0.79 -14.17
CA GLN A 151 5.18 -0.42 -15.60
C GLN A 151 6.39 0.41 -16.02
N ARG A 152 6.78 1.42 -15.24
CA ARG A 152 7.96 2.26 -15.52
C ARG A 152 9.25 1.44 -15.48
N GLU A 153 9.40 0.59 -14.47
CA GLU A 153 10.59 -0.27 -14.33
C GLU A 153 10.73 -1.26 -15.50
N LEU A 154 9.63 -1.92 -15.89
CA LEU A 154 9.63 -2.82 -17.04
C LEU A 154 9.95 -2.09 -18.35
N GLN A 155 9.47 -0.85 -18.50
CA GLN A 155 9.80 -0.02 -19.65
C GLN A 155 11.29 0.36 -19.65
N TRP A 156 11.83 0.78 -18.52
CA TRP A 156 13.23 1.14 -18.36
C TRP A 156 14.16 -0.04 -18.67
N HIS A 157 13.79 -1.23 -18.23
CA HIS A 157 14.55 -2.46 -18.48
C HIS A 157 14.26 -3.11 -19.84
N HIS A 158 13.46 -2.48 -20.73
CA HIS A 158 13.06 -3.03 -22.04
C HIS A 158 12.36 -4.39 -21.95
N LEU A 159 11.60 -4.63 -20.87
CA LEU A 159 10.88 -5.87 -20.59
C LEU A 159 9.39 -5.83 -20.95
N LEU A 160 8.86 -4.67 -21.36
CA LEU A 160 7.47 -4.58 -21.82
C LEU A 160 7.25 -5.46 -23.06
N ALA A 161 6.08 -6.08 -23.15
CA ALA A 161 5.66 -6.74 -24.38
C ALA A 161 5.33 -5.68 -25.43
N THR A 162 5.89 -5.81 -26.62
CA THR A 162 5.65 -4.91 -27.75
C THR A 162 4.53 -5.40 -28.66
N GLU A 163 4.28 -6.71 -28.64
CA GLU A 163 3.25 -7.38 -29.43
C GLU A 163 2.75 -8.61 -28.68
N GLY A 164 1.53 -9.04 -28.93
CA GLY A 164 0.93 -10.25 -28.40
C GLY A 164 -0.34 -10.02 -27.58
N GLU A 165 -1.14 -11.09 -27.42
CA GLU A 165 -2.29 -11.08 -26.55
C GLU A 165 -1.87 -11.21 -25.08
N ALA A 166 -2.56 -10.50 -24.20
CA ALA A 166 -2.37 -10.65 -22.76
C ALA A 166 -2.78 -12.07 -22.35
N VAL A 167 -1.87 -12.77 -21.69
CA VAL A 167 -2.15 -14.11 -21.14
C VAL A 167 -2.20 -14.02 -19.64
N SER A 168 -3.31 -14.45 -19.06
CA SER A 168 -3.49 -14.54 -17.61
C SER A 168 -3.62 -15.98 -17.16
N TYR A 169 -2.82 -16.36 -16.17
CA TYR A 169 -2.92 -17.66 -15.50
C TYR A 169 -3.22 -17.46 -14.02
N THR A 170 -4.27 -18.11 -13.54
CA THR A 170 -4.48 -18.28 -12.10
C THR A 170 -4.24 -19.73 -11.77
N HIS A 171 -3.20 -20.02 -10.98
CA HIS A 171 -2.88 -21.35 -10.53
C HIS A 171 -3.20 -21.47 -9.04
N LEU A 172 -4.36 -22.05 -8.75
CA LEU A 172 -4.75 -22.40 -7.39
C LEU A 172 -4.35 -23.87 -7.19
N ARG A 173 -3.43 -24.14 -6.24
CA ARG A 173 -3.23 -25.50 -5.75
C ARG A 173 -4.31 -25.79 -4.72
N ALA A 174 -5.05 -26.87 -4.94
CA ALA A 174 -5.92 -27.44 -3.93
C ALA A 174 -5.11 -28.02 -2.77
#